data_6688519e17d525f4bc9c03f50f5da76e
#
_entry.id   6688519e17d525f4bc9c03f50f5da76e
#
_cell.length_a   1.000
_cell.length_b   1.000
_cell.length_c   1.000
_cell.angle_alpha   90.00
_cell.angle_beta   90.00
_cell.angle_gamma   90.00
#
_symmetry.space_group_name_H-M   'P 1'
#
loop_
_entity.id
_entity.type
_entity.pdbx_description
1 polymer ?
#
loop_
_entity_poly.entity_id
_entity_poly.type
_entity_poly.pdbx_seq_one_letter_code
_entity_poly.pdbx_strand_id
1 'polypeptide(L)'
;MVNIKEEEEAAKQRKEQMQKQVDALNRVKQSIETLKKDFYNLLKTTDNQARGYALEKLLNELFVLYDMDSKSSFKIKGEQIDGAFTFNNEEYLLEAKWRNDPTSIGDLDSFLGKLQRRLENTLGLFFSINGFSPDAITAFSSGRKLMLLMDGSDIIAILEERISLPNLLKRKKRAAAQTGNIYLNFKEIINH
;
A
#
# COMPACT_ATOMS: atom_id res chain seq x y z
N MET A 1 -49.48 -0.31 20.45
CA MET A 1 -49.07 1.08 20.14
C MET A 1 -47.55 1.10 20.13
N VAL A 2 -46.97 1.10 18.97
CA VAL A 2 -45.50 1.30 18.86
C VAL A 2 -45.27 2.75 19.32
N ASN A 3 -44.31 2.92 20.21
CA ASN A 3 -44.08 4.17 20.89
C ASN A 3 -43.44 5.16 19.91
N ILE A 4 -44.16 6.18 19.48
CA ILE A 4 -43.72 7.22 18.53
C ILE A 4 -42.34 7.78 18.94
N LYS A 5 -42.06 7.85 20.23
CA LYS A 5 -40.76 8.30 20.77
C LYS A 5 -39.61 7.33 20.40
N GLU A 6 -39.86 6.03 20.39
CA GLU A 6 -38.84 5.03 20.02
C GLU A 6 -38.52 5.09 18.50
N GLU A 7 -39.53 5.36 17.67
CA GLU A 7 -39.34 5.57 16.24
C GLU A 7 -38.56 6.87 15.95
N GLU A 8 -38.85 7.95 16.67
CA GLU A 8 -38.14 9.23 16.55
C GLU A 8 -36.68 9.10 17.00
N GLU A 9 -36.41 8.40 18.11
CA GLU A 9 -35.05 8.15 18.60
C GLU A 9 -34.28 7.25 17.62
N ALA A 10 -34.90 6.20 17.10
CA ALA A 10 -34.27 5.32 16.08
C ALA A 10 -33.96 6.08 14.79
N ALA A 11 -34.86 6.96 14.33
CA ALA A 11 -34.64 7.80 13.16
C ALA A 11 -33.50 8.81 13.39
N LYS A 12 -33.42 9.40 14.58
CA LYS A 12 -32.33 10.31 14.98
C LYS A 12 -30.98 9.58 15.00
N GLN A 13 -30.91 8.40 15.61
CA GLN A 13 -29.69 7.58 15.65
C GLN A 13 -29.20 7.17 14.25
N ARG A 14 -30.14 6.77 13.36
CA ARG A 14 -29.80 6.46 11.96
C ARG A 14 -29.24 7.67 11.22
N LYS A 15 -29.82 8.84 11.42
CA LYS A 15 -29.35 10.10 10.83
C LYS A 15 -27.96 10.47 11.33
N GLU A 16 -27.71 10.34 12.63
CA GLU A 16 -26.39 10.60 13.24
C GLU A 16 -25.33 9.62 12.73
N GLN A 17 -25.67 8.32 12.60
CA GLN A 17 -24.78 7.32 12.04
C GLN A 17 -24.45 7.61 10.58
N MET A 18 -25.46 7.95 9.77
CA MET A 18 -25.28 8.31 8.38
C MET A 18 -24.39 9.56 8.23
N GLN A 19 -24.60 10.58 9.07
CA GLN A 19 -23.77 11.79 9.06
C GLN A 19 -22.32 11.47 9.42
N LYS A 20 -22.06 10.64 10.44
CA LYS A 20 -20.72 10.20 10.81
C LYS A 20 -20.01 9.46 9.65
N GLN A 21 -20.75 8.62 8.92
CA GLN A 21 -20.21 7.93 7.74
C GLN A 21 -19.84 8.91 6.62
N VAL A 22 -20.70 9.88 6.31
CA VAL A 22 -20.44 10.92 5.31
C VAL A 22 -19.22 11.76 5.71
N ASP A 23 -19.12 12.15 6.97
CA ASP A 23 -17.98 12.94 7.47
C ASP A 23 -16.67 12.15 7.42
N ALA A 24 -16.71 10.84 7.71
CA ALA A 24 -15.55 9.95 7.58
C ALA A 24 -15.10 9.83 6.11
N LEU A 25 -16.03 9.61 5.18
CA LEU A 25 -15.73 9.56 3.74
C LEU A 25 -15.15 10.88 3.22
N ASN A 26 -15.68 12.01 3.65
CA ASN A 26 -15.16 13.33 3.26
C ASN A 26 -13.75 13.56 3.77
N ARG A 27 -13.45 13.12 5.02
CA ARG A 27 -12.08 13.18 5.58
C ARG A 27 -11.11 12.33 4.76
N VAL A 28 -11.48 11.11 4.40
CA VAL A 28 -10.65 10.23 3.56
C VAL A 28 -10.36 10.89 2.21
N LYS A 29 -11.39 11.41 1.53
CA LYS A 29 -11.23 12.12 0.25
C LYS A 29 -10.29 13.32 0.36
N GLN A 30 -10.47 14.15 1.38
CA GLN A 30 -9.62 15.31 1.61
C GLN A 30 -8.16 14.90 1.87
N SER A 31 -7.94 13.81 2.58
CA SER A 31 -6.61 13.26 2.85
C SER A 31 -5.97 12.71 1.56
N ILE A 32 -6.72 11.99 0.72
CA ILE A 32 -6.23 11.50 -0.59
C ILE A 32 -5.84 12.67 -1.49
N GLU A 33 -6.64 13.72 -1.57
CA GLU A 33 -6.31 14.91 -2.37
C GLU A 33 -5.03 15.62 -1.88
N THR A 34 -4.78 15.62 -0.58
CA THR A 34 -3.53 16.15 -0.01
C THR A 34 -2.35 15.27 -0.40
N LEU A 35 -2.44 13.96 -0.19
CA LEU A 35 -1.40 12.99 -0.57
C LEU A 35 -1.11 13.02 -2.08
N LYS A 36 -2.15 13.20 -2.90
CA LYS A 36 -2.02 13.37 -4.35
C LYS A 36 -1.20 14.59 -4.71
N LYS A 37 -1.49 15.74 -4.10
CA LYS A 37 -0.70 16.97 -4.32
C LYS A 37 0.75 16.78 -3.90
N ASP A 38 1.00 16.16 -2.75
CA ASP A 38 2.34 15.88 -2.24
C ASP A 38 3.10 14.95 -3.18
N PHE A 39 2.46 13.88 -3.67
CA PHE A 39 3.06 12.97 -4.65
C PHE A 39 3.47 13.69 -5.94
N TYR A 40 2.57 14.50 -6.53
CA TYR A 40 2.89 15.26 -7.75
C TYR A 40 3.96 16.32 -7.52
N ASN A 41 4.09 16.89 -6.32
CA ASN A 41 5.20 17.77 -5.97
C ASN A 41 6.53 17.00 -5.87
N LEU A 42 6.52 15.77 -5.35
CA LEU A 42 7.69 14.90 -5.30
C LEU A 42 8.24 14.56 -6.70
N LEU A 43 7.38 14.41 -7.69
CA LEU A 43 7.81 14.18 -9.09
C LEU A 43 8.67 15.32 -9.63
N LYS A 44 8.52 16.54 -9.10
CA LYS A 44 9.29 17.75 -9.50
C LYS A 44 10.58 17.93 -8.71
N THR A 45 10.76 17.19 -7.63
CA THR A 45 11.93 17.28 -6.74
C THR A 45 13.11 16.55 -7.39
N THR A 46 14.27 17.19 -7.42
CA THR A 46 15.52 16.64 -8.00
C THR A 46 16.38 15.91 -6.98
N ASP A 47 16.22 16.18 -5.70
CA ASP A 47 16.96 15.54 -4.62
C ASP A 47 16.47 14.10 -4.41
N ASN A 48 17.30 13.14 -4.77
CA ASN A 48 16.97 11.71 -4.69
C ASN A 48 16.75 11.21 -3.25
N GLN A 49 17.51 11.75 -2.29
CA GLN A 49 17.40 11.33 -0.89
C GLN A 49 16.11 11.89 -0.27
N ALA A 50 15.83 13.16 -0.51
CA ALA A 50 14.59 13.79 -0.06
C ALA A 50 13.35 13.09 -0.65
N ARG A 51 13.40 12.72 -1.95
CA ARG A 51 12.32 11.94 -2.60
C ARG A 51 12.09 10.58 -1.95
N GLY A 52 13.17 9.86 -1.60
CA GLY A 52 13.07 8.56 -0.92
C GLY A 52 12.34 8.68 0.41
N TYR A 53 12.78 9.57 1.29
CA TYR A 53 12.12 9.78 2.59
C TYR A 53 10.67 10.25 2.47
N ALA A 54 10.40 11.15 1.52
CA ALA A 54 9.05 11.63 1.32
C ALA A 54 8.11 10.55 0.76
N LEU A 55 8.63 9.63 -0.06
CA LEU A 55 7.89 8.46 -0.52
C LEU A 55 7.54 7.51 0.63
N GLU A 56 8.52 7.18 1.50
CA GLU A 56 8.29 6.35 2.69
C GLU A 56 7.19 6.96 3.58
N LYS A 57 7.26 8.29 3.81
CA LYS A 57 6.25 9.03 4.57
C LYS A 57 4.87 8.95 3.93
N LEU A 58 4.78 9.20 2.61
CA LEU A 58 3.51 9.16 1.87
C LEU A 58 2.87 7.78 1.90
N LEU A 59 3.66 6.71 1.74
CA LEU A 59 3.16 5.34 1.84
C LEU A 59 2.65 5.02 3.25
N ASN A 60 3.38 5.47 4.30
CA ASN A 60 2.92 5.30 5.67
C ASN A 60 1.60 6.05 5.95
N GLU A 61 1.46 7.28 5.46
CA GLU A 61 0.22 8.06 5.59
C GLU A 61 -0.95 7.39 4.84
N LEU A 62 -0.68 6.76 3.69
CA LEU A 62 -1.66 5.95 2.98
C LEU A 62 -2.10 4.73 3.81
N PHE A 63 -1.18 4.01 4.44
CA PHE A 63 -1.53 2.89 5.31
C PHE A 63 -2.38 3.33 6.49
N VAL A 64 -2.02 4.43 7.16
CA VAL A 64 -2.82 5.02 8.25
C VAL A 64 -4.22 5.38 7.78
N LEU A 65 -4.34 5.98 6.59
CA LEU A 65 -5.62 6.41 6.03
C LEU A 65 -6.60 5.24 5.81
N TYR A 66 -6.06 4.05 5.55
CA TYR A 66 -6.84 2.83 5.37
C TYR A 66 -6.83 1.90 6.60
N ASP A 67 -6.53 2.44 7.79
CA ASP A 67 -6.53 1.72 9.08
C ASP A 67 -5.65 0.45 9.07
N MET A 68 -4.47 0.52 8.44
CA MET A 68 -3.56 -0.61 8.31
C MET A 68 -2.46 -0.62 9.37
N ASP A 69 -2.74 -0.33 10.61
CA ASP A 69 -1.80 -0.35 11.75
C ASP A 69 -0.31 -0.25 11.32
N SER A 70 0.06 0.95 10.83
CA SER A 70 1.34 1.13 10.17
C SER A 70 2.42 1.65 11.12
N LYS A 71 3.66 1.26 10.82
CA LYS A 71 4.86 1.74 11.49
C LYS A 71 5.81 2.35 10.47
N SER A 72 6.25 3.57 10.74
CA SER A 72 7.28 4.26 9.96
C SER A 72 8.62 3.52 10.01
N SER A 73 9.59 3.97 9.23
CA SER A 73 10.91 3.34 9.15
C SER A 73 11.58 3.13 10.52
N PHE A 74 12.21 1.98 10.67
CA PHE A 74 12.86 1.56 11.92
C PHE A 74 14.07 0.66 11.65
N LYS A 75 14.90 0.44 12.68
CA LYS A 75 16.08 -0.44 12.58
C LYS A 75 15.92 -1.67 13.45
N ILE A 76 16.29 -2.83 12.92
CA ILE A 76 16.38 -4.09 13.66
C ILE A 76 17.76 -4.70 13.41
N LYS A 77 18.56 -4.90 14.47
CA LYS A 77 19.89 -5.52 14.40
C LYS A 77 20.77 -4.97 13.26
N GLY A 78 20.77 -3.64 13.08
CA GLY A 78 21.57 -2.99 12.05
C GLY A 78 20.92 -2.89 10.67
N GLU A 79 19.79 -3.58 10.43
CA GLU A 79 19.02 -3.47 9.18
C GLU A 79 18.00 -2.35 9.27
N GLN A 80 17.95 -1.51 8.24
CA GLN A 80 16.88 -0.55 8.09
C GLN A 80 15.69 -1.19 7.37
N ILE A 81 14.51 -0.95 7.90
CA ILE A 81 13.22 -1.30 7.32
C ILE A 81 12.48 0.00 7.04
N ASP A 82 12.00 0.21 5.82
CA ASP A 82 11.40 1.47 5.40
C ASP A 82 9.99 1.66 5.97
N GLY A 83 9.36 0.58 6.44
CA GLY A 83 8.09 0.60 7.14
C GLY A 83 7.53 -0.79 7.39
N ALA A 84 6.44 -0.85 8.12
CA ALA A 84 5.67 -2.08 8.32
C ALA A 84 4.19 -1.73 8.44
N PHE A 85 3.31 -2.67 8.14
CA PHE A 85 1.87 -2.52 8.32
C PHE A 85 1.18 -3.88 8.46
N THR A 86 0.00 -3.86 9.09
CA THR A 86 -0.86 -5.05 9.20
C THR A 86 -2.01 -4.95 8.20
N PHE A 87 -2.22 -5.99 7.42
CA PHE A 87 -3.33 -6.09 6.48
C PHE A 87 -3.94 -7.49 6.49
N ASN A 88 -5.25 -7.58 6.74
CA ASN A 88 -5.99 -8.84 6.85
C ASN A 88 -5.34 -9.84 7.84
N ASN A 89 -4.93 -9.35 9.01
CA ASN A 89 -4.27 -10.11 10.09
C ASN A 89 -2.90 -10.70 9.68
N GLU A 90 -2.26 -10.13 8.68
CA GLU A 90 -0.91 -10.51 8.27
C GLU A 90 0.02 -9.32 8.37
N GLU A 91 1.25 -9.59 8.78
CA GLU A 91 2.30 -8.59 8.93
C GLU A 91 3.08 -8.42 7.64
N TYR A 92 3.24 -7.17 7.22
CA TYR A 92 4.01 -6.80 6.05
C TYR A 92 5.17 -5.90 6.42
N LEU A 93 6.36 -6.19 5.86
CA LEU A 93 7.45 -5.21 5.80
C LEU A 93 7.35 -4.44 4.49
N LEU A 94 7.70 -3.16 4.54
CA LEU A 94 7.79 -2.27 3.38
C LEU A 94 9.26 -2.03 3.01
N GLU A 95 9.56 -2.11 1.73
CA GLU A 95 10.74 -1.54 1.10
C GLU A 95 10.29 -0.60 0.00
N ALA A 96 10.79 0.62 -0.04
CA ALA A 96 10.38 1.64 -1.00
C ALA A 96 11.61 2.20 -1.74
N LYS A 97 11.55 2.24 -3.08
CA LYS A 97 12.63 2.75 -3.93
C LYS A 97 12.12 3.81 -4.88
N TRP A 98 12.77 4.96 -4.82
CA TRP A 98 12.61 6.00 -5.83
C TRP A 98 13.92 6.19 -6.59
N ARG A 99 14.09 5.44 -7.65
CA ARG A 99 15.25 5.53 -8.55
C ARG A 99 14.78 5.77 -9.98
N ASN A 100 15.67 6.26 -10.84
CA ASN A 100 15.38 6.43 -12.27
C ASN A 100 15.30 5.09 -12.99
N ASP A 101 16.13 4.12 -12.59
CA ASP A 101 16.15 2.79 -13.17
C ASP A 101 15.15 1.87 -12.48
N PRO A 102 14.60 0.87 -13.20
CA PRO A 102 13.79 -0.17 -12.62
C PRO A 102 14.55 -0.97 -11.55
N THR A 103 13.84 -1.43 -10.53
CA THR A 103 14.41 -2.25 -9.46
C THR A 103 15.00 -3.55 -10.01
N SER A 104 16.22 -3.86 -9.58
CA SER A 104 17.00 -5.03 -10.02
C SER A 104 16.71 -6.29 -9.21
N ILE A 105 17.22 -7.45 -9.70
CA ILE A 105 17.22 -8.72 -8.94
C ILE A 105 17.90 -8.54 -7.57
N GLY A 106 19.05 -7.89 -7.53
CA GLY A 106 19.82 -7.71 -6.28
C GLY A 106 19.07 -6.91 -5.20
N ASP A 107 18.25 -5.94 -5.60
CA ASP A 107 17.39 -5.20 -4.67
C ASP A 107 16.32 -6.12 -4.06
N LEU A 108 15.68 -6.96 -4.89
CA LEU A 108 14.67 -7.93 -4.43
C LEU A 108 15.29 -9.03 -3.56
N ASP A 109 16.48 -9.53 -3.90
CA ASP A 109 17.23 -10.50 -3.09
C ASP A 109 17.56 -9.94 -1.71
N SER A 110 18.02 -8.70 -1.65
CA SER A 110 18.29 -8.00 -0.40
C SER A 110 17.05 -7.93 0.49
N PHE A 111 15.91 -7.56 -0.08
CA PHE A 111 14.65 -7.50 0.65
C PHE A 111 14.13 -8.88 1.05
N LEU A 112 14.22 -9.87 0.17
CA LEU A 112 13.89 -11.25 0.49
C LEU A 112 14.71 -11.75 1.70
N GLY A 113 16.01 -11.44 1.74
CA GLY A 113 16.85 -11.75 2.90
C GLY A 113 16.33 -11.12 4.20
N LYS A 114 15.82 -9.89 4.16
CA LYS A 114 15.19 -9.26 5.33
C LYS A 114 13.93 -10.03 5.77
N LEU A 115 13.08 -10.45 4.83
CA LEU A 115 11.86 -11.22 5.12
C LEU A 115 12.16 -12.60 5.72
N GLN A 116 13.13 -13.32 5.17
CA GLN A 116 13.52 -14.66 5.64
C GLN A 116 14.03 -14.70 7.07
N ARG A 117 14.50 -13.56 7.60
CA ARG A 117 14.92 -13.40 9.00
C ARG A 117 13.77 -13.01 9.95
N ARG A 118 12.52 -13.06 9.50
CA ARG A 118 11.31 -12.75 10.29
C ARG A 118 10.50 -14.02 10.54
N LEU A 119 9.36 -13.87 11.21
CA LEU A 119 8.41 -14.97 11.38
C LEU A 119 7.93 -15.49 10.03
N GLU A 120 7.64 -16.79 9.93
CA GLU A 120 7.29 -17.45 8.67
C GLU A 120 6.12 -16.81 7.89
N ASN A 121 5.20 -16.18 8.61
CA ASN A 121 4.02 -15.55 8.02
C ASN A 121 4.23 -14.06 7.71
N THR A 122 5.44 -13.52 7.88
CA THR A 122 5.75 -12.15 7.51
C THR A 122 5.88 -12.05 5.99
N LEU A 123 5.08 -11.17 5.38
CA LEU A 123 5.10 -10.88 3.95
C LEU A 123 5.86 -9.57 3.69
N GLY A 124 6.17 -9.33 2.43
CA GLY A 124 6.78 -8.08 1.98
C GLY A 124 5.89 -7.33 0.99
N LEU A 125 5.94 -6.01 1.05
CA LEU A 125 5.52 -5.12 -0.01
C LEU A 125 6.74 -4.35 -0.49
N PHE A 126 7.18 -4.60 -1.73
CA PHE A 126 8.24 -3.83 -2.37
C PHE A 126 7.61 -2.81 -3.31
N PHE A 127 7.84 -1.54 -3.02
CA PHE A 127 7.40 -0.43 -3.86
C PHE A 127 8.57 0.12 -4.68
N SER A 128 8.40 0.21 -6.00
CA SER A 128 9.37 0.85 -6.90
C SER A 128 8.68 1.81 -7.85
N ILE A 129 9.00 3.11 -7.78
CA ILE A 129 8.32 4.13 -8.59
C ILE A 129 8.39 3.83 -10.09
N ASN A 130 9.53 3.36 -10.59
CA ASN A 130 9.79 3.03 -11.99
C ASN A 130 9.68 1.53 -12.31
N GLY A 131 9.01 0.77 -11.40
CA GLY A 131 8.77 -0.64 -11.59
C GLY A 131 10.01 -1.51 -11.44
N PHE A 132 10.01 -2.66 -12.09
CA PHE A 132 10.97 -3.74 -11.91
C PHE A 132 11.53 -4.17 -13.25
N SER A 133 12.80 -4.61 -13.28
CA SER A 133 13.39 -5.15 -14.49
C SER A 133 12.70 -6.48 -14.87
N PRO A 134 12.60 -6.82 -16.17
CA PRO A 134 12.01 -8.10 -16.61
C PRO A 134 12.69 -9.31 -15.96
N ASP A 135 14.02 -9.25 -15.81
CA ASP A 135 14.81 -10.32 -15.18
C ASP A 135 14.46 -10.46 -13.69
N ALA A 136 14.24 -9.36 -12.98
CA ALA A 136 13.80 -9.38 -11.57
C ALA A 136 12.42 -10.05 -11.43
N ILE A 137 11.46 -9.68 -12.28
CA ILE A 137 10.13 -10.30 -12.28
C ILE A 137 10.23 -11.80 -12.57
N THR A 138 11.01 -12.19 -13.58
CA THR A 138 11.19 -13.59 -13.96
C THR A 138 11.84 -14.40 -12.83
N ALA A 139 12.92 -13.90 -12.24
CA ALA A 139 13.63 -14.59 -11.15
C ALA A 139 12.72 -14.85 -9.93
N PHE A 140 11.84 -13.93 -9.61
CA PHE A 140 10.92 -14.04 -8.47
C PHE A 140 9.53 -14.62 -8.83
N SER A 141 9.32 -15.04 -10.08
CA SER A 141 8.08 -15.72 -10.53
C SER A 141 8.02 -17.19 -10.12
N SER A 142 9.15 -17.81 -9.76
CA SER A 142 9.24 -19.22 -9.32
C SER A 142 9.38 -19.31 -7.80
N GLY A 143 9.12 -20.49 -7.22
CA GLY A 143 9.29 -20.76 -5.80
C GLY A 143 8.24 -20.12 -4.87
N ARG A 144 8.55 -20.12 -3.55
CA ARG A 144 7.66 -19.56 -2.53
C ARG A 144 7.59 -18.04 -2.64
N LYS A 145 6.38 -17.50 -2.70
CA LYS A 145 6.14 -16.06 -2.76
C LYS A 145 6.08 -15.46 -1.36
N LEU A 146 6.99 -14.55 -1.05
CA LEU A 146 7.03 -13.84 0.23
C LEU A 146 6.78 -12.34 0.10
N MET A 147 6.69 -11.81 -1.13
CA MET A 147 6.48 -10.39 -1.36
C MET A 147 5.50 -10.13 -2.50
N LEU A 148 4.86 -8.98 -2.43
CA LEU A 148 4.09 -8.35 -3.50
C LEU A 148 4.88 -7.17 -4.05
N LEU A 149 4.79 -6.96 -5.36
CA LEU A 149 5.44 -5.85 -6.04
C LEU A 149 4.40 -4.79 -6.42
N MET A 150 4.75 -3.52 -6.18
CA MET A 150 3.89 -2.37 -6.44
C MET A 150 4.71 -1.27 -7.11
N ASP A 151 4.15 -0.57 -8.07
CA ASP A 151 4.84 0.47 -8.83
C ASP A 151 4.15 1.84 -8.80
N GLY A 152 4.73 2.81 -9.52
CA GLY A 152 4.18 4.16 -9.63
C GLY A 152 2.80 4.20 -10.26
N SER A 153 2.44 3.27 -11.15
CA SER A 153 1.10 3.22 -11.75
C SER A 153 0.04 2.80 -10.73
N ASP A 154 0.41 1.93 -9.81
CA ASP A 154 -0.45 1.49 -8.72
C ASP A 154 -0.77 2.64 -7.76
N ILE A 155 0.25 3.42 -7.35
CA ILE A 155 0.03 4.55 -6.44
C ILE A 155 -0.78 5.66 -7.11
N ILE A 156 -0.53 5.95 -8.38
CA ILE A 156 -1.34 6.91 -9.15
C ILE A 156 -2.80 6.45 -9.18
N ALA A 157 -3.07 5.17 -9.42
CA ALA A 157 -4.42 4.64 -9.45
C ALA A 157 -5.14 4.78 -8.10
N ILE A 158 -4.41 4.64 -6.98
CA ILE A 158 -4.96 4.87 -5.64
C ILE A 158 -5.25 6.35 -5.42
N LEU A 159 -4.29 7.23 -5.72
CA LEU A 159 -4.43 8.68 -5.54
C LEU A 159 -5.47 9.31 -6.48
N GLU A 160 -5.72 8.69 -7.63
CA GLU A 160 -6.81 9.05 -8.55
C GLU A 160 -8.14 8.38 -8.19
N GLU A 161 -8.23 7.72 -7.04
CA GLU A 161 -9.41 7.01 -6.52
C GLU A 161 -9.99 5.94 -7.50
N ARG A 162 -9.16 5.42 -8.41
CA ARG A 162 -9.57 4.36 -9.35
C ARG A 162 -9.69 3.00 -8.67
N ILE A 163 -8.90 2.79 -7.62
CA ILE A 163 -8.93 1.61 -6.77
C ILE A 163 -8.46 2.01 -5.36
N SER A 164 -9.08 1.47 -4.32
CA SER A 164 -8.56 1.65 -2.96
C SER A 164 -7.35 0.77 -2.70
N LEU A 165 -6.42 1.22 -1.84
CA LEU A 165 -5.23 0.45 -1.46
C LEU A 165 -5.59 -0.96 -0.93
N PRO A 166 -6.59 -1.14 -0.04
CA PRO A 166 -6.99 -2.48 0.39
C PRO A 166 -7.43 -3.39 -0.75
N ASN A 167 -8.21 -2.87 -1.70
CA ASN A 167 -8.68 -3.63 -2.85
C ASN A 167 -7.53 -4.00 -3.80
N LEU A 168 -6.58 -3.09 -4.01
CA LEU A 168 -5.39 -3.36 -4.80
C LEU A 168 -4.55 -4.48 -4.18
N LEU A 169 -4.21 -4.37 -2.90
CA LEU A 169 -3.43 -5.39 -2.18
C LEU A 169 -4.14 -6.76 -2.19
N LYS A 170 -5.45 -6.78 -1.98
CA LYS A 170 -6.26 -8.01 -2.04
C LYS A 170 -6.17 -8.69 -3.40
N ARG A 171 -6.25 -7.93 -4.49
CA ARG A 171 -6.14 -8.45 -5.86
C ARG A 171 -4.73 -8.95 -6.16
N LYS A 172 -3.69 -8.18 -5.82
CA LYS A 172 -2.28 -8.58 -5.97
C LYS A 172 -1.99 -9.87 -5.20
N LYS A 173 -2.42 -9.94 -3.93
CA LYS A 173 -2.24 -11.14 -3.10
C LYS A 173 -2.93 -12.37 -3.69
N ARG A 174 -4.17 -12.21 -4.18
CA ARG A 174 -4.89 -13.30 -4.85
C ARG A 174 -4.15 -13.78 -6.11
N ALA A 175 -3.67 -12.87 -6.95
CA ALA A 175 -2.89 -13.23 -8.13
C ALA A 175 -1.61 -13.97 -7.76
N ALA A 176 -0.84 -13.47 -6.79
CA ALA A 176 0.36 -14.13 -6.30
C ALA A 176 0.08 -15.55 -5.77
N ALA A 177 -1.03 -15.74 -5.03
CA ALA A 177 -1.41 -17.02 -4.47
C ALA A 177 -1.92 -18.02 -5.53
N GLN A 178 -2.70 -17.55 -6.51
CA GLN A 178 -3.38 -18.42 -7.47
C GLN A 178 -2.57 -18.69 -8.74
N THR A 179 -1.79 -17.69 -9.19
CA THR A 179 -1.07 -17.77 -10.48
C THR A 179 0.45 -17.62 -10.34
N GLY A 180 0.95 -17.30 -9.14
CA GLY A 180 2.35 -16.97 -8.92
C GLY A 180 2.73 -15.56 -9.36
N ASN A 181 1.80 -14.76 -9.93
CA ASN A 181 2.09 -13.40 -10.36
C ASN A 181 2.17 -12.45 -9.16
N ILE A 182 3.39 -12.12 -8.74
CA ILE A 182 3.65 -11.17 -7.64
C ILE A 182 3.62 -9.71 -8.10
N TYR A 183 3.61 -9.45 -9.41
CA TYR A 183 3.62 -8.12 -10.02
C TYR A 183 2.41 -7.90 -10.92
N LEU A 184 1.22 -8.18 -10.41
CA LEU A 184 -0.02 -7.78 -11.08
C LEU A 184 -0.16 -6.25 -10.99
N ASN A 185 0.11 -5.51 -12.07
CA ASN A 185 -0.01 -4.05 -12.08
C ASN A 185 -1.45 -3.58 -12.30
N PHE A 186 -1.74 -2.31 -11.99
CA PHE A 186 -3.10 -1.77 -12.08
C PHE A 186 -3.69 -1.86 -13.51
N LYS A 187 -2.87 -1.71 -14.56
CA LYS A 187 -3.34 -1.79 -15.95
C LYS A 187 -3.88 -3.18 -16.30
N GLU A 188 -3.26 -4.22 -15.74
CA GLU A 188 -3.75 -5.61 -15.89
C GLU A 188 -5.05 -5.82 -15.12
N ILE A 189 -5.19 -5.18 -13.95
CA ILE A 189 -6.38 -5.30 -13.10
C ILE A 189 -7.64 -4.76 -13.77
N ILE A 190 -7.55 -3.67 -14.53
CA ILE A 190 -8.71 -3.05 -15.20
C ILE A 190 -9.11 -3.74 -16.50
N ASN A 191 -8.27 -4.60 -17.06
CA ASN A 191 -8.51 -5.34 -18.29
C ASN A 191 -9.12 -6.74 -18.05
N HIS A 192 -9.32 -7.09 -16.77
CA HIS A 192 -9.96 -8.32 -16.29
C HIS A 192 -11.16 -8.02 -15.40
#